data_0fb5e00efa3a6765eeab43462e4353f4
#
_entry.id   0fb5e00efa3a6765eeab43462e4353f4
#
_cell.length_a   1.000
_cell.length_b   1.000
_cell.length_c   1.000
_cell.angle_alpha   90.00
_cell.angle_beta   90.00
_cell.angle_gamma   90.00
#
_symmetry.space_group_name_H-M   'P 1'
#
loop_
_entity.id
_entity.type
_entity.pdbx_description
1 polymer ?
#
loop_
_entity_poly.entity_id
_entity_poly.type
_entity_poly.pdbx_seq_one_letter_code
_entity_poly.pdbx_strand_id
1 'polypeptide(L)'
;MEPAGFAGGEICEWDRFMKRFFFLLFLCLPLLLLSSCAETGASRECFAMDTVMQLRAYGPQAAAALDAAEQEIYRLEGLLSCQDPEAELARCNTGSETVSEETAALIQTALDLSAATGGAYDPTLYPLTLAWGFSGGQYRVPDEAELSALLAQTGAEHVQVDGCRVRLDAGTQLDLGGIAKGYTAGRIRKILQDAGVRAAIVSLGGNVAAIGKKPGGGDWIVGLQDPQDPGSYFGTVAVAGACVVTSGGYQRYFEQDGVRYHHILDPKTGRPAASGLQSVSVVSQDDTLADALSTALFVMGLDAGAALYRAGDLAFEAVFMTDDGSVWITPGLAGQYQSDRPYQVLQP
;
A
#
# COMPACT_ATOMS: atom_id res chain seq x y z
N MET A 1 13.43 39.82 -93.41
CA MET A 1 13.94 40.12 -92.09
C MET A 1 12.91 39.60 -91.14
N GLU A 2 13.19 38.46 -90.54
CA GLU A 2 12.34 37.81 -89.53
C GLU A 2 12.70 38.42 -88.15
N PRO A 3 11.75 38.51 -87.20
CA PRO A 3 12.06 38.72 -85.80
C PRO A 3 12.00 37.42 -85.00
N ALA A 4 12.98 37.33 -84.17
CA ALA A 4 13.31 36.14 -83.33
C ALA A 4 12.21 35.81 -82.27
N GLY A 5 12.01 34.51 -82.03
CA GLY A 5 11.13 33.97 -81.03
C GLY A 5 11.73 34.12 -79.62
N PHE A 6 10.89 34.51 -78.65
CA PHE A 6 11.20 34.48 -77.24
C PHE A 6 10.75 33.17 -76.60
N ALA A 7 11.66 32.60 -75.84
CA ALA A 7 11.55 31.30 -75.21
C ALA A 7 10.50 31.27 -74.03
N GLY A 8 9.53 30.35 -74.18
CA GLY A 8 8.57 30.02 -73.11
C GLY A 8 9.00 28.79 -72.38
N GLY A 9 10.07 28.88 -71.53
CA GLY A 9 10.60 27.70 -70.81
C GLY A 9 10.70 27.81 -69.29
N GLU A 10 10.76 29.00 -68.72
CA GLU A 10 11.12 29.14 -67.30
C GLU A 10 9.95 29.23 -66.32
N ILE A 11 8.70 29.46 -66.77
CA ILE A 11 7.56 29.62 -65.84
C ILE A 11 7.03 28.23 -65.39
N CYS A 12 7.31 27.17 -66.08
CA CYS A 12 6.77 25.82 -65.79
C CYS A 12 7.55 25.07 -64.69
N GLU A 13 8.85 25.41 -64.44
CA GLU A 13 9.65 24.76 -63.42
C GLU A 13 9.40 25.34 -61.99
N TRP A 14 9.19 26.64 -61.87
CA TRP A 14 8.87 27.28 -60.59
C TRP A 14 7.51 26.84 -60.03
N ASP A 15 6.52 26.67 -60.87
CA ASP A 15 5.18 26.25 -60.44
C ASP A 15 5.15 24.77 -59.98
N ARG A 16 6.02 23.93 -60.57
CA ARG A 16 6.20 22.52 -60.13
C ARG A 16 7.03 22.46 -58.84
N PHE A 17 8.01 23.36 -58.62
CA PHE A 17 8.81 23.40 -57.41
C PHE A 17 7.98 23.91 -56.24
N MET A 18 7.18 24.97 -56.44
CA MET A 18 6.27 25.50 -55.42
C MET A 18 5.21 24.48 -55.03
N LYS A 19 4.60 23.78 -55.98
CA LYS A 19 3.59 22.72 -55.70
C LYS A 19 4.18 21.53 -54.94
N ARG A 20 5.41 21.15 -55.21
CA ARG A 20 6.12 20.11 -54.48
C ARG A 20 6.55 20.58 -53.08
N PHE A 21 6.94 21.84 -52.92
CA PHE A 21 7.29 22.43 -51.64
C PHE A 21 6.06 22.57 -50.74
N PHE A 22 4.93 23.03 -51.25
CA PHE A 22 3.66 23.06 -50.52
C PHE A 22 3.13 21.66 -50.17
N PHE A 23 3.29 20.70 -51.06
CA PHE A 23 2.86 19.32 -50.81
C PHE A 23 3.74 18.66 -49.71
N LEU A 24 5.04 18.89 -49.70
CA LEU A 24 5.96 18.45 -48.64
C LEU A 24 5.68 19.18 -47.31
N LEU A 25 5.36 20.49 -47.34
CA LEU A 25 4.99 21.23 -46.14
C LEU A 25 3.67 20.74 -45.54
N PHE A 26 2.69 20.36 -46.38
CA PHE A 26 1.40 19.81 -45.92
C PHE A 26 1.51 18.37 -45.43
N LEU A 27 2.49 17.59 -45.92
CA LEU A 27 2.77 16.24 -45.43
C LEU A 27 3.56 16.23 -44.11
N CYS A 28 4.35 17.25 -43.86
CA CYS A 28 5.10 17.39 -42.60
C CYS A 28 4.28 17.99 -41.45
N LEU A 29 3.22 18.76 -41.75
CA LEU A 29 2.37 19.38 -40.73
C LEU A 29 1.60 18.35 -39.85
N PRO A 30 1.03 17.26 -40.35
CA PRO A 30 0.44 16.24 -39.48
C PRO A 30 1.46 15.37 -38.76
N LEU A 31 2.73 15.26 -39.22
CA LEU A 31 3.78 14.54 -38.47
C LEU A 31 4.30 15.33 -37.24
N LEU A 32 4.19 16.66 -37.24
CA LEU A 32 4.54 17.49 -36.07
C LEU A 32 3.45 17.48 -35.00
N LEU A 33 2.21 17.04 -35.33
CA LEU A 33 1.11 16.86 -34.38
C LEU A 33 1.09 15.46 -33.72
N LEU A 34 1.96 14.55 -34.14
CA LEU A 34 2.28 13.32 -33.45
C LEU A 34 3.43 13.56 -32.42
N SER A 35 3.48 14.75 -31.81
CA SER A 35 4.20 14.92 -30.57
C SER A 35 3.62 13.88 -29.62
N SER A 36 4.36 12.80 -29.41
CA SER A 36 4.15 11.89 -28.32
C SER A 36 3.75 12.72 -27.09
N CYS A 37 2.48 12.64 -26.69
CA CYS A 37 2.09 12.97 -25.34
C CYS A 37 2.85 12.00 -24.42
N ALA A 38 4.11 12.27 -24.14
CA ALA A 38 4.73 11.76 -22.95
C ALA A 38 3.82 12.29 -21.83
N GLU A 39 3.00 11.40 -21.24
CA GLU A 39 2.14 11.80 -20.12
C GLU A 39 3.06 12.43 -19.08
N THR A 40 2.88 13.75 -18.87
CA THR A 40 3.64 14.50 -17.89
C THR A 40 3.36 13.89 -16.52
N GLY A 41 4.39 13.34 -15.89
CA GLY A 41 4.28 12.77 -14.54
C GLY A 41 4.69 13.81 -13.50
N ALA A 42 4.10 13.70 -12.32
CA ALA A 42 4.52 14.41 -11.12
C ALA A 42 4.81 13.39 -10.02
N SER A 43 5.66 13.77 -9.05
CA SER A 43 5.96 12.94 -7.88
C SER A 43 6.00 13.80 -6.62
N ARG A 44 5.70 13.18 -5.48
CA ARG A 44 5.88 13.72 -4.13
C ARG A 44 6.55 12.67 -3.28
N GLU A 45 7.36 13.14 -2.35
CA GLU A 45 7.93 12.32 -1.28
C GLU A 45 7.74 13.07 0.03
N CYS A 46 7.23 12.38 1.03
CA CYS A 46 7.05 12.92 2.37
C CYS A 46 7.37 11.86 3.42
N PHE A 47 7.56 12.30 4.65
CA PHE A 47 7.71 11.41 5.81
C PHE A 47 6.48 11.58 6.70
N ALA A 48 5.73 10.51 6.90
CA ALA A 48 4.55 10.45 7.75
C ALA A 48 4.32 9.01 8.23
N MET A 49 3.58 8.83 9.32
CA MET A 49 3.26 7.52 9.92
C MET A 49 4.52 6.64 10.09
N ASP A 50 5.61 7.25 10.58
CA ASP A 50 6.92 6.63 10.82
C ASP A 50 7.59 6.02 9.58
N THR A 51 7.27 6.50 8.37
CA THR A 51 7.84 5.96 7.13
C THR A 51 7.99 7.01 6.03
N VAL A 52 8.86 6.69 5.05
CA VAL A 52 8.95 7.44 3.80
C VAL A 52 7.81 7.01 2.87
N MET A 53 7.10 7.99 2.35
CA MET A 53 6.00 7.82 1.41
C MET A 53 6.36 8.41 0.06
N GLN A 54 6.13 7.66 -1.01
CA GLN A 54 6.43 8.07 -2.37
C GLN A 54 5.17 7.96 -3.23
N LEU A 55 4.81 9.06 -3.87
CA LEU A 55 3.64 9.15 -4.73
C LEU A 55 4.07 9.58 -6.12
N ARG A 56 3.57 8.90 -7.14
CA ARG A 56 3.80 9.26 -8.54
C ARG A 56 2.50 9.13 -9.32
N ALA A 57 2.12 10.20 -10.02
CA ALA A 57 0.90 10.28 -10.81
C ALA A 57 1.21 10.85 -12.20
N TYR A 58 0.35 10.55 -13.17
CA TYR A 58 0.50 10.94 -14.56
C TYR A 58 -0.75 11.61 -15.07
N GLY A 59 -0.56 12.59 -15.96
CA GLY A 59 -1.63 13.39 -16.55
C GLY A 59 -1.58 14.86 -16.10
N PRO A 60 -2.42 15.69 -16.72
CA PRO A 60 -2.36 17.15 -16.51
C PRO A 60 -2.73 17.58 -15.08
N GLN A 61 -3.54 16.79 -14.37
CA GLN A 61 -3.95 17.08 -12.98
C GLN A 61 -3.01 16.48 -11.93
N ALA A 62 -1.99 15.72 -12.35
CA ALA A 62 -1.14 14.93 -11.45
C ALA A 62 -0.53 15.75 -10.31
N ALA A 63 0.05 16.92 -10.61
CA ALA A 63 0.71 17.73 -9.59
C ALA A 63 -0.26 18.22 -8.51
N ALA A 64 -1.39 18.80 -8.90
CA ALA A 64 -2.38 19.33 -7.95
C ALA A 64 -3.05 18.19 -7.15
N ALA A 65 -3.29 17.05 -7.79
CA ALA A 65 -3.87 15.88 -7.11
C ALA A 65 -2.89 15.27 -6.09
N LEU A 66 -1.59 15.28 -6.38
CA LEU A 66 -0.56 14.83 -5.43
C LEU A 66 -0.40 15.80 -4.26
N ASP A 67 -0.55 17.12 -4.47
CA ASP A 67 -0.56 18.11 -3.37
C ASP A 67 -1.73 17.85 -2.42
N ALA A 68 -2.92 17.57 -2.96
CA ALA A 68 -4.08 17.21 -2.15
C ALA A 68 -3.90 15.87 -1.42
N ALA A 69 -3.28 14.89 -2.07
CA ALA A 69 -2.96 13.59 -1.47
C ALA A 69 -1.96 13.73 -0.30
N GLU A 70 -0.93 14.55 -0.44
CA GLU A 70 0.05 14.81 0.62
C GLU A 70 -0.62 15.52 1.82
N GLN A 71 -1.50 16.47 1.60
CA GLN A 71 -2.27 17.11 2.67
C GLN A 71 -3.16 16.10 3.41
N GLU A 72 -3.78 15.15 2.69
CA GLU A 72 -4.60 14.10 3.31
C GLU A 72 -3.75 13.14 4.15
N ILE A 73 -2.53 12.82 3.73
CA ILE A 73 -1.59 12.01 4.52
C ILE A 73 -1.35 12.66 5.89
N TYR A 74 -0.97 13.94 5.91
CA TYR A 74 -0.72 14.65 7.18
C TYR A 74 -1.97 14.83 8.02
N ARG A 75 -3.14 15.03 7.40
CA ARG A 75 -4.41 15.09 8.11
C ARG A 75 -4.71 13.77 8.81
N LEU A 76 -4.53 12.64 8.11
CA LEU A 76 -4.79 11.31 8.68
C LEU A 76 -3.76 10.93 9.74
N GLU A 77 -2.49 11.30 9.58
CA GLU A 77 -1.49 11.13 10.64
C GLU A 77 -1.91 11.86 11.92
N GLY A 78 -2.29 13.15 11.82
CA GLY A 78 -2.79 13.92 12.96
C GLY A 78 -4.10 13.41 13.55
N LEU A 79 -4.85 12.57 12.82
CA LEU A 79 -6.08 11.95 13.31
C LEU A 79 -5.81 10.62 14.02
N LEU A 80 -4.94 9.77 13.45
CA LEU A 80 -4.79 8.35 13.77
C LEU A 80 -3.51 8.03 14.57
N SER A 81 -2.67 9.01 14.89
CA SER A 81 -1.47 8.79 15.69
C SER A 81 -1.84 8.36 17.12
N CYS A 82 -1.16 7.32 17.61
CA CYS A 82 -1.22 6.92 19.01
C CYS A 82 -0.23 7.73 19.88
N GLN A 83 0.77 8.38 19.28
CA GLN A 83 1.89 9.04 19.96
C GLN A 83 1.68 10.56 20.07
N ASP A 84 0.99 11.18 19.13
CA ASP A 84 0.66 12.60 19.19
C ASP A 84 -0.55 12.81 20.14
N PRO A 85 -0.37 13.49 21.28
CA PRO A 85 -1.46 13.70 22.26
C PRO A 85 -2.63 14.53 21.69
N GLU A 86 -2.41 15.28 20.62
CA GLU A 86 -3.46 16.05 19.95
C GLU A 86 -4.28 15.21 18.96
N ALA A 87 -3.81 14.02 18.58
CA ALA A 87 -4.53 13.12 17.69
C ALA A 87 -5.79 12.53 18.35
N GLU A 88 -6.84 12.30 17.57
CA GLU A 88 -8.09 11.74 18.10
C GLU A 88 -7.90 10.37 18.73
N LEU A 89 -7.11 9.50 18.10
CA LEU A 89 -6.85 8.15 18.61
C LEU A 89 -6.09 8.19 19.94
N ALA A 90 -5.08 9.05 20.07
CA ALA A 90 -4.35 9.21 21.33
C ALA A 90 -5.25 9.75 22.45
N ARG A 91 -6.13 10.71 22.15
CA ARG A 91 -7.14 11.22 23.12
C ARG A 91 -8.14 10.13 23.49
N CYS A 92 -8.58 9.30 22.53
CA CYS A 92 -9.42 8.14 22.80
C CYS A 92 -8.75 7.18 23.77
N ASN A 93 -7.47 6.85 23.55
CA ASN A 93 -6.66 6.01 24.41
C ASN A 93 -6.44 6.59 25.82
N THR A 94 -6.63 7.88 26.00
CA THR A 94 -6.50 8.58 27.30
C THR A 94 -7.82 8.98 27.94
N GLY A 95 -8.95 8.48 27.42
CA GLY A 95 -10.27 8.58 28.04
C GLY A 95 -11.26 9.52 27.37
N SER A 96 -10.95 10.10 26.17
CA SER A 96 -11.96 10.78 25.38
C SER A 96 -12.87 9.74 24.69
N GLU A 97 -14.16 9.75 25.02
CA GLU A 97 -15.11 8.83 24.40
C GLU A 97 -15.65 9.34 23.05
N THR A 98 -15.31 10.56 22.64
CA THR A 98 -15.86 11.13 21.38
C THR A 98 -14.76 11.31 20.36
N VAL A 99 -14.96 10.74 19.18
CA VAL A 99 -14.11 10.84 18.00
C VAL A 99 -14.93 11.32 16.79
N SER A 100 -14.27 11.64 15.68
CA SER A 100 -14.98 11.92 14.42
C SER A 100 -15.67 10.67 13.87
N GLU A 101 -16.64 10.86 12.98
CA GLU A 101 -17.31 9.76 12.27
C GLU A 101 -16.30 8.91 11.48
N GLU A 102 -15.27 9.54 10.89
CA GLU A 102 -14.21 8.88 10.16
C GLU A 102 -13.38 7.95 11.05
N THR A 103 -12.94 8.44 12.21
CA THR A 103 -12.18 7.63 13.18
C THR A 103 -13.02 6.50 13.75
N ALA A 104 -14.29 6.76 14.10
CA ALA A 104 -15.19 5.73 14.59
C ALA A 104 -15.44 4.63 13.56
N ALA A 105 -15.66 4.99 12.29
CA ALA A 105 -15.85 4.05 11.20
C ALA A 105 -14.58 3.19 10.96
N LEU A 106 -13.39 3.79 11.05
CA LEU A 106 -12.16 3.03 10.90
C LEU A 106 -11.90 2.09 12.08
N ILE A 107 -12.22 2.51 13.32
CA ILE A 107 -12.17 1.62 14.49
C ILE A 107 -13.14 0.45 14.30
N GLN A 108 -14.38 0.71 13.86
CA GLN A 108 -15.34 -0.37 13.60
C GLN A 108 -14.83 -1.33 12.52
N THR A 109 -14.25 -0.81 11.43
CA THR A 109 -13.60 -1.64 10.40
C THR A 109 -12.49 -2.50 10.98
N ALA A 110 -11.68 -1.95 11.89
CA ALA A 110 -10.62 -2.70 12.57
C ALA A 110 -11.17 -3.85 13.43
N LEU A 111 -12.27 -3.61 14.16
CA LEU A 111 -12.95 -4.64 14.96
C LEU A 111 -13.58 -5.72 14.08
N ASP A 112 -14.20 -5.35 12.96
CA ASP A 112 -14.79 -6.28 12.01
C ASP A 112 -13.71 -7.18 11.38
N LEU A 113 -12.54 -6.61 11.05
CA LEU A 113 -11.38 -7.37 10.53
C LEU A 113 -10.75 -8.26 11.61
N SER A 114 -10.73 -7.80 12.87
CA SER A 114 -10.33 -8.65 14.00
C SER A 114 -11.23 -9.88 14.09
N ALA A 115 -12.55 -9.69 14.06
CA ALA A 115 -13.51 -10.78 14.08
C ALA A 115 -13.35 -11.73 12.87
N ALA A 116 -13.22 -11.18 11.66
CA ALA A 116 -13.07 -11.95 10.43
C ALA A 116 -11.78 -12.78 10.36
N THR A 117 -10.72 -12.36 11.09
CA THR A 117 -9.44 -13.07 11.18
C THR A 117 -9.31 -13.92 12.44
N GLY A 118 -10.39 -14.07 13.23
CA GLY A 118 -10.37 -14.82 14.49
C GLY A 118 -9.41 -14.25 15.52
N GLY A 119 -9.24 -12.91 15.53
CA GLY A 119 -8.37 -12.17 16.41
C GLY A 119 -6.88 -12.20 16.02
N ALA A 120 -6.52 -12.71 14.84
CA ALA A 120 -5.13 -12.69 14.37
C ALA A 120 -4.65 -11.28 14.00
N TYR A 121 -5.54 -10.42 13.52
CA TYR A 121 -5.39 -8.98 13.54
C TYR A 121 -6.16 -8.43 14.75
N ASP A 122 -5.51 -7.62 15.59
CA ASP A 122 -6.13 -7.04 16.78
C ASP A 122 -5.70 -5.56 16.93
N PRO A 123 -6.65 -4.61 16.87
CA PRO A 123 -6.35 -3.19 17.01
C PRO A 123 -6.08 -2.76 18.47
N THR A 124 -6.13 -3.66 19.45
CA THR A 124 -5.99 -3.32 20.88
C THR A 124 -4.60 -3.59 21.44
N LEU A 125 -3.62 -3.91 20.59
CA LEU A 125 -2.26 -4.30 21.02
C LEU A 125 -1.34 -3.13 21.41
N TYR A 126 -1.81 -1.88 21.47
CA TYR A 126 -0.96 -0.72 21.78
C TYR A 126 -0.21 -0.85 23.10
N PRO A 127 -0.80 -1.31 24.22
CA PRO A 127 -0.08 -1.52 25.47
C PRO A 127 1.09 -2.52 25.34
N LEU A 128 0.90 -3.60 24.56
CA LEU A 128 1.95 -4.57 24.27
C LEU A 128 3.04 -3.97 23.38
N THR A 129 2.67 -3.20 22.35
CA THR A 129 3.60 -2.51 21.46
C THR A 129 4.49 -1.53 22.24
N LEU A 130 3.92 -0.82 23.23
CA LEU A 130 4.66 0.03 24.17
C LEU A 130 5.60 -0.78 25.07
N ALA A 131 5.12 -1.89 25.62
CA ALA A 131 5.91 -2.72 26.54
C ALA A 131 7.15 -3.33 25.84
N TRP A 132 7.04 -3.73 24.59
CA TRP A 132 8.16 -4.17 23.75
C TRP A 132 9.07 -3.02 23.28
N GLY A 133 8.61 -1.77 23.37
CA GLY A 133 9.35 -0.59 22.91
C GLY A 133 9.24 -0.32 21.41
N PHE A 134 8.35 -0.99 20.69
CA PHE A 134 8.10 -0.73 19.28
C PHE A 134 7.42 0.63 19.05
N SER A 135 6.65 1.10 20.04
CA SER A 135 6.22 2.49 20.14
C SER A 135 7.00 3.17 21.26
N GLY A 136 7.61 4.35 21.00
CA GLY A 136 8.43 5.09 21.98
C GLY A 136 9.92 4.75 21.99
N GLY A 137 10.40 3.74 21.27
CA GLY A 137 11.81 3.53 20.94
C GLY A 137 12.73 2.95 22.04
N GLN A 138 12.18 2.46 23.13
CA GLN A 138 12.96 1.79 24.20
C GLN A 138 12.76 0.29 24.14
N TYR A 139 13.44 -0.37 23.22
CA TYR A 139 13.36 -1.80 23.02
C TYR A 139 13.75 -2.61 24.26
N ARG A 140 12.93 -3.56 24.66
CA ARG A 140 13.17 -4.54 25.72
C ARG A 140 12.32 -5.78 25.54
N VAL A 141 12.67 -6.84 26.23
CA VAL A 141 11.84 -8.05 26.33
C VAL A 141 11.02 -7.94 27.62
N PRO A 142 9.67 -7.81 27.57
CA PRO A 142 8.81 -7.83 28.74
C PRO A 142 8.84 -9.19 29.43
N ASP A 143 8.67 -9.21 30.77
CA ASP A 143 8.54 -10.47 31.50
C ASP A 143 7.15 -11.11 31.36
N GLU A 144 7.03 -12.37 31.77
CA GLU A 144 5.78 -13.15 31.61
C GLU A 144 4.61 -12.55 32.42
N ALA A 145 4.88 -12.01 33.60
CA ALA A 145 3.83 -11.45 34.44
C ALA A 145 3.29 -10.14 33.81
N GLU A 146 4.18 -9.32 33.24
CA GLU A 146 3.81 -8.12 32.50
C GLU A 146 3.00 -8.46 31.23
N LEU A 147 3.48 -9.42 30.41
CA LEU A 147 2.76 -9.86 29.21
C LEU A 147 1.37 -10.39 29.57
N SER A 148 1.26 -11.22 30.60
CA SER A 148 -0.03 -11.77 31.04
C SER A 148 -1.00 -10.67 31.51
N ALA A 149 -0.49 -9.66 32.23
CA ALA A 149 -1.31 -8.54 32.68
C ALA A 149 -1.81 -7.66 31.53
N LEU A 150 -0.96 -7.43 30.51
CA LEU A 150 -1.33 -6.64 29.33
C LEU A 150 -2.28 -7.41 28.41
N LEU A 151 -2.06 -8.69 28.20
CA LEU A 151 -2.98 -9.55 27.41
C LEU A 151 -4.41 -9.57 27.99
N ALA A 152 -4.57 -9.48 29.30
CA ALA A 152 -5.89 -9.37 29.93
C ALA A 152 -6.64 -8.06 29.61
N GLN A 153 -6.00 -7.10 28.95
CA GLN A 153 -6.54 -5.81 28.55
C GLN A 153 -6.66 -5.67 27.04
N THR A 154 -6.32 -6.72 26.27
CA THR A 154 -6.40 -6.75 24.81
C THR A 154 -7.59 -7.60 24.37
N GLY A 155 -8.11 -7.32 23.17
CA GLY A 155 -9.23 -8.03 22.57
C GLY A 155 -10.34 -7.06 22.14
N ALA A 156 -10.97 -7.39 21.03
CA ALA A 156 -12.05 -6.58 20.46
C ALA A 156 -13.27 -6.44 21.40
N GLU A 157 -13.47 -7.37 22.33
CA GLU A 157 -14.54 -7.36 23.34
C GLU A 157 -14.42 -6.22 24.34
N HIS A 158 -13.24 -5.61 24.50
CA HIS A 158 -12.97 -4.46 25.36
C HIS A 158 -13.28 -3.11 24.70
N VAL A 159 -13.78 -3.11 23.46
CA VAL A 159 -14.04 -1.90 22.67
C VAL A 159 -15.51 -1.85 22.28
N GLN A 160 -16.17 -0.74 22.57
CA GLN A 160 -17.55 -0.48 22.17
C GLN A 160 -17.62 0.77 21.33
N VAL A 161 -18.23 0.66 20.14
CA VAL A 161 -18.46 1.77 19.21
C VAL A 161 -19.98 2.01 19.07
N ASP A 162 -20.42 3.24 19.37
CA ASP A 162 -21.81 3.67 19.22
C ASP A 162 -21.83 5.06 18.54
N GLY A 163 -22.02 5.06 17.22
CA GLY A 163 -21.83 6.26 16.39
C GLY A 163 -20.43 6.83 16.54
N CYS A 164 -20.31 8.10 16.95
CA CYS A 164 -19.02 8.74 17.22
C CYS A 164 -18.49 8.51 18.65
N ARG A 165 -19.14 7.64 19.42
CA ARG A 165 -18.74 7.32 20.78
C ARG A 165 -17.99 6.00 20.82
N VAL A 166 -16.74 6.04 21.30
CA VAL A 166 -15.86 4.89 21.48
C VAL A 166 -15.55 4.75 22.96
N ARG A 167 -15.88 3.61 23.54
CA ARG A 167 -15.55 3.26 24.93
C ARG A 167 -14.55 2.13 24.96
N LEU A 168 -13.52 2.33 25.74
CA LEU A 168 -12.48 1.34 26.00
C LEU A 168 -12.58 0.90 27.46
N ASP A 169 -12.48 -0.40 27.71
CA ASP A 169 -12.34 -0.90 29.08
C ASP A 169 -11.02 -0.42 29.71
N ALA A 170 -10.91 -0.48 31.02
CA ALA A 170 -9.76 0.03 31.75
C ALA A 170 -8.46 -0.70 31.32
N GLY A 171 -7.49 0.08 30.83
CA GLY A 171 -6.20 -0.40 30.35
C GLY A 171 -6.15 -0.77 28.87
N THR A 172 -7.31 -0.92 28.21
CA THR A 172 -7.37 -1.14 26.76
C THR A 172 -6.98 0.14 26.02
N GLN A 173 -6.14 0.00 25.02
CA GLN A 173 -5.73 1.09 24.12
C GLN A 173 -5.65 0.60 22.67
N LEU A 174 -6.06 1.44 21.74
CA LEU A 174 -6.09 1.15 20.32
C LEU A 174 -4.79 1.52 19.62
N ASP A 175 -4.41 0.70 18.65
CA ASP A 175 -3.38 0.97 17.63
C ASP A 175 -3.95 0.60 16.27
N LEU A 176 -4.10 1.59 15.41
CA LEU A 176 -4.58 1.40 14.05
C LEU A 176 -3.43 1.27 13.02
N GLY A 177 -2.17 1.15 13.46
CA GLY A 177 -1.00 1.07 12.58
C GLY A 177 -1.05 -0.07 11.57
N GLY A 178 -1.77 -1.15 11.87
CA GLY A 178 -1.97 -2.27 10.96
C GLY A 178 -3.05 -2.08 9.89
N ILE A 179 -3.77 -0.93 9.87
CA ILE A 179 -4.74 -0.58 8.81
C ILE A 179 -4.63 0.87 8.35
N ALA A 180 -3.97 1.74 9.11
CA ALA A 180 -3.94 3.17 8.85
C ALA A 180 -3.27 3.52 7.51
N LYS A 181 -2.19 2.82 7.15
CA LYS A 181 -1.52 3.02 5.86
C LYS A 181 -2.38 2.55 4.69
N GLY A 182 -3.05 1.40 4.84
CA GLY A 182 -4.01 0.91 3.87
C GLY A 182 -5.18 1.87 3.68
N TYR A 183 -5.79 2.33 4.77
CA TYR A 183 -6.84 3.34 4.74
C TYR A 183 -6.38 4.63 4.05
N THR A 184 -5.18 5.12 4.38
CA THR A 184 -4.59 6.30 3.75
C THR A 184 -4.37 6.09 2.25
N ALA A 185 -3.89 4.91 1.83
CA ALA A 185 -3.73 4.58 0.41
C ALA A 185 -5.07 4.60 -0.35
N GLY A 186 -6.13 4.06 0.25
CA GLY A 186 -7.50 4.10 -0.29
C GLY A 186 -8.02 5.54 -0.43
N ARG A 187 -7.77 6.40 0.57
CA ARG A 187 -8.12 7.83 0.51
C ARG A 187 -7.37 8.56 -0.60
N ILE A 188 -6.06 8.33 -0.71
CA ILE A 188 -5.23 8.89 -1.80
C ILE A 188 -5.73 8.40 -3.15
N ARG A 189 -6.01 7.10 -3.31
CA ARG A 189 -6.58 6.53 -4.53
C ARG A 189 -7.84 7.28 -4.94
N LYS A 190 -8.75 7.53 -4.00
CA LYS A 190 -9.98 8.26 -4.26
C LYS A 190 -9.71 9.71 -4.70
N ILE A 191 -8.83 10.44 -4.02
CA ILE A 191 -8.44 11.81 -4.37
C ILE A 191 -7.88 11.87 -5.79
N LEU A 192 -6.96 10.97 -6.14
CA LEU A 192 -6.35 10.92 -7.46
C LEU A 192 -7.40 10.60 -8.56
N GLN A 193 -8.30 9.64 -8.29
CA GLN A 193 -9.35 9.27 -9.24
C GLN A 193 -10.39 10.38 -9.42
N ASP A 194 -10.83 11.04 -8.35
CA ASP A 194 -11.76 12.17 -8.39
C ASP A 194 -11.17 13.37 -9.15
N ALA A 195 -9.84 13.56 -9.08
CA ALA A 195 -9.12 14.54 -9.89
C ALA A 195 -8.93 14.13 -11.36
N GLY A 196 -9.39 12.95 -11.76
CA GLY A 196 -9.27 12.44 -13.13
C GLY A 196 -7.92 11.79 -13.45
N VAL A 197 -7.07 11.52 -12.46
CA VAL A 197 -5.82 10.76 -12.64
C VAL A 197 -6.16 9.29 -12.92
N ARG A 198 -5.63 8.75 -14.02
CA ARG A 198 -5.91 7.38 -14.47
C ARG A 198 -4.71 6.44 -14.34
N ALA A 199 -3.52 6.99 -14.11
CA ALA A 199 -2.29 6.23 -13.93
C ALA A 199 -1.51 6.83 -12.76
N ALA A 200 -1.35 6.08 -11.68
CA ALA A 200 -0.52 6.46 -10.54
C ALA A 200 -0.04 5.22 -9.79
N ILE A 201 1.07 5.39 -9.06
CA ILE A 201 1.56 4.42 -8.10
C ILE A 201 1.92 5.17 -6.81
N VAL A 202 1.48 4.64 -5.69
CA VAL A 202 1.65 5.19 -4.35
C VAL A 202 2.30 4.13 -3.49
N SER A 203 3.38 4.47 -2.80
CA SER A 203 4.06 3.59 -1.84
C SER A 203 4.10 4.27 -0.48
N LEU A 204 3.46 3.67 0.52
CA LEU A 204 3.36 4.16 1.89
C LEU A 204 4.09 3.17 2.81
N GLY A 205 5.44 3.27 2.86
CA GLY A 205 6.25 2.38 3.70
C GLY A 205 6.11 0.89 3.35
N GLY A 206 6.02 0.57 2.05
CA GLY A 206 5.86 -0.82 1.58
C GLY A 206 4.42 -1.22 1.23
N ASN A 207 3.41 -0.44 1.62
CA ASN A 207 2.05 -0.57 1.11
C ASN A 207 2.00 0.10 -0.26
N VAL A 208 1.91 -0.67 -1.33
CA VAL A 208 1.90 -0.16 -2.71
C VAL A 208 0.50 -0.21 -3.28
N ALA A 209 -0.05 0.95 -3.67
CA ALA A 209 -1.33 1.06 -4.35
C ALA A 209 -1.14 1.51 -5.80
N ALA A 210 -1.63 0.74 -6.75
CA ALA A 210 -1.62 1.04 -8.18
C ALA A 210 -2.99 1.57 -8.62
N ILE A 211 -3.01 2.71 -9.30
CA ILE A 211 -4.19 3.29 -9.92
C ILE A 211 -4.11 3.07 -11.42
N GLY A 212 -5.06 2.31 -11.98
CA GLY A 212 -5.09 1.96 -13.38
C GLY A 212 -3.83 1.25 -13.88
N LYS A 213 -3.52 1.40 -15.16
CA LYS A 213 -2.30 0.89 -15.80
C LYS A 213 -1.24 1.96 -15.87
N LYS A 214 0.03 1.56 -16.02
CA LYS A 214 1.12 2.53 -16.21
C LYS A 214 0.98 3.27 -17.56
N PRO A 215 1.58 4.46 -17.69
CA PRO A 215 1.61 5.19 -18.95
C PRO A 215 2.14 4.32 -20.09
N GLY A 216 1.48 4.40 -21.26
CA GLY A 216 1.81 3.57 -22.41
C GLY A 216 1.22 2.16 -22.37
N GLY A 217 0.44 1.81 -21.33
CA GLY A 217 -0.23 0.51 -21.17
C GLY A 217 0.61 -0.49 -20.37
N GLY A 218 0.00 -1.64 -20.09
CA GLY A 218 0.60 -2.69 -19.25
C GLY A 218 0.39 -2.44 -17.76
N ASP A 219 0.57 -3.49 -16.97
CA ASP A 219 0.35 -3.48 -15.55
C ASP A 219 1.57 -2.92 -14.80
N TRP A 220 1.34 -2.42 -13.59
CA TRP A 220 2.42 -2.05 -12.68
C TRP A 220 3.08 -3.33 -12.17
N ILE A 221 4.40 -3.32 -12.07
CA ILE A 221 5.17 -4.44 -11.53
C ILE A 221 5.64 -4.03 -10.14
N VAL A 222 5.17 -4.73 -9.13
CA VAL A 222 5.55 -4.52 -7.73
C VAL A 222 6.53 -5.62 -7.31
N GLY A 223 7.72 -5.23 -6.87
CA GLY A 223 8.73 -6.14 -6.35
C GLY A 223 8.42 -6.55 -4.91
N LEU A 224 8.51 -7.83 -4.61
CA LEU A 224 8.42 -8.37 -3.25
C LEU A 224 9.85 -8.52 -2.70
N GLN A 225 10.18 -7.67 -1.72
CA GLN A 225 11.52 -7.58 -1.15
C GLN A 225 11.98 -8.92 -0.56
N ASP A 226 13.21 -9.30 -0.84
CA ASP A 226 13.82 -10.48 -0.25
C ASP A 226 14.16 -10.23 1.23
N PRO A 227 13.60 -11.01 2.18
CA PRO A 227 13.91 -10.87 3.60
C PRO A 227 15.40 -11.05 3.96
N GLN A 228 16.15 -11.77 3.12
CA GLN A 228 17.57 -12.06 3.34
C GLN A 228 18.50 -11.09 2.62
N ASP A 229 18.00 -10.40 1.59
CA ASP A 229 18.75 -9.38 0.83
C ASP A 229 17.85 -8.17 0.53
N PRO A 230 17.88 -7.14 1.41
CA PRO A 230 17.04 -5.95 1.24
C PRO A 230 17.23 -5.19 -0.08
N GLY A 231 18.32 -5.46 -0.80
CA GLY A 231 18.62 -4.87 -2.11
C GLY A 231 18.00 -5.62 -3.28
N SER A 232 17.36 -6.77 -3.05
CA SER A 232 16.80 -7.63 -4.09
C SER A 232 15.32 -7.97 -3.86
N TYR A 233 14.72 -8.65 -4.84
CA TYR A 233 13.34 -9.14 -4.80
C TYR A 233 13.33 -10.65 -5.01
N PHE A 234 12.52 -11.36 -4.21
CA PHE A 234 12.31 -12.79 -4.41
C PHE A 234 11.25 -13.11 -5.48
N GLY A 235 10.46 -12.10 -5.85
CA GLY A 235 9.43 -12.21 -6.88
C GLY A 235 8.81 -10.85 -7.18
N THR A 236 7.95 -10.82 -8.17
CA THR A 236 7.20 -9.64 -8.58
C THR A 236 5.74 -9.98 -8.82
N VAL A 237 4.85 -9.00 -8.60
CA VAL A 237 3.42 -9.13 -8.90
C VAL A 237 3.01 -8.03 -9.87
N ALA A 238 2.32 -8.42 -10.95
CA ALA A 238 1.74 -7.49 -11.90
C ALA A 238 0.33 -7.10 -11.46
N VAL A 239 0.08 -5.79 -11.28
CA VAL A 239 -1.20 -5.27 -10.80
C VAL A 239 -1.68 -4.08 -11.61
N ALA A 240 -3.01 -3.95 -11.76
CA ALA A 240 -3.68 -2.80 -12.33
C ALA A 240 -4.92 -2.47 -11.47
N GLY A 241 -4.91 -1.32 -10.80
CA GLY A 241 -6.03 -0.91 -9.94
C GLY A 241 -6.15 -1.68 -8.62
N ALA A 242 -5.09 -2.37 -8.19
CA ALA A 242 -5.02 -3.11 -6.94
C ALA A 242 -3.85 -2.62 -6.08
N CYS A 243 -3.83 -3.00 -4.81
CA CYS A 243 -2.71 -2.80 -3.91
C CYS A 243 -1.93 -4.10 -3.68
N VAL A 244 -0.68 -3.94 -3.25
CA VAL A 244 0.19 -5.00 -2.75
C VAL A 244 0.73 -4.54 -1.41
N VAL A 245 0.38 -5.23 -0.34
CA VAL A 245 0.79 -4.88 1.03
C VAL A 245 1.57 -6.04 1.62
N THR A 246 2.77 -5.76 2.13
CA THR A 246 3.65 -6.79 2.67
C THR A 246 3.92 -6.57 4.15
N SER A 247 3.67 -7.60 4.95
CA SER A 247 4.12 -7.72 6.33
C SER A 247 5.26 -8.73 6.43
N GLY A 248 6.31 -8.36 7.20
CA GLY A 248 7.46 -9.24 7.41
C GLY A 248 8.26 -8.89 8.66
N GLY A 249 8.79 -9.92 9.32
CA GLY A 249 9.55 -9.79 10.55
C GLY A 249 10.92 -9.11 10.38
N TYR A 250 11.36 -8.87 9.16
CA TYR A 250 12.63 -8.21 8.83
C TYR A 250 12.54 -6.68 8.70
N GLN A 251 11.33 -6.12 8.64
CA GLN A 251 11.13 -4.68 8.40
C GLN A 251 11.42 -3.84 9.65
N ARG A 252 10.97 -4.29 10.82
CA ARG A 252 11.14 -3.59 12.09
C ARG A 252 11.36 -4.58 13.22
N TYR A 253 12.56 -4.63 13.78
CA TYR A 253 12.96 -5.55 14.83
C TYR A 253 14.09 -4.99 15.66
N PHE A 254 14.34 -5.62 16.80
CA PHE A 254 15.58 -5.48 17.57
C PHE A 254 16.15 -6.85 17.90
N GLU A 255 17.42 -6.88 18.32
CA GLU A 255 18.08 -8.11 18.73
C GLU A 255 18.55 -7.96 20.19
N GLN A 256 18.27 -8.97 21.01
CA GLN A 256 18.72 -9.07 22.39
C GLN A 256 19.12 -10.51 22.67
N ASP A 257 20.30 -10.72 23.25
CA ASP A 257 20.85 -12.05 23.61
C ASP A 257 20.88 -13.05 22.43
N GLY A 258 21.11 -12.55 21.20
CA GLY A 258 21.16 -13.33 19.99
C GLY A 258 19.78 -13.76 19.44
N VAL A 259 18.69 -13.28 20.02
CA VAL A 259 17.33 -13.52 19.58
C VAL A 259 16.79 -12.27 18.90
N ARG A 260 16.14 -12.43 17.74
CA ARG A 260 15.46 -11.36 17.02
C ARG A 260 14.00 -11.27 17.45
N TYR A 261 13.57 -10.04 17.77
CA TYR A 261 12.20 -9.71 18.17
C TYR A 261 11.66 -8.68 17.18
N HIS A 262 10.65 -9.04 16.40
CA HIS A 262 10.01 -8.15 15.43
C HIS A 262 8.69 -7.59 15.95
N HIS A 263 8.22 -6.52 15.34
CA HIS A 263 7.07 -5.71 15.79
C HIS A 263 5.69 -6.35 15.57
N ILE A 264 5.58 -7.42 14.78
CA ILE A 264 4.30 -8.09 14.53
C ILE A 264 4.05 -9.05 15.70
N LEU A 265 3.18 -8.64 16.60
CA LEU A 265 2.87 -9.40 17.81
C LEU A 265 1.71 -10.38 17.56
N ASP A 266 1.80 -11.57 18.14
CA ASP A 266 0.70 -12.51 18.21
C ASP A 266 -0.23 -12.09 19.37
N PRO A 267 -1.51 -11.76 19.09
CA PRO A 267 -2.48 -11.34 20.10
C PRO A 267 -2.73 -12.37 21.20
N LYS A 268 -2.46 -13.66 20.93
CA LYS A 268 -2.67 -14.75 21.91
C LYS A 268 -1.54 -14.85 22.92
N THR A 269 -0.33 -14.46 22.54
CA THR A 269 0.86 -14.65 23.38
C THR A 269 1.47 -13.31 23.83
N GLY A 270 1.12 -12.19 23.18
CA GLY A 270 1.74 -10.88 23.38
C GLY A 270 3.20 -10.83 22.94
N ARG A 271 3.71 -11.85 22.26
CA ARG A 271 5.08 -11.99 21.79
C ARG A 271 5.15 -11.82 20.26
N PRO A 272 6.33 -11.52 19.70
CA PRO A 272 6.52 -11.60 18.25
C PRO A 272 6.01 -12.93 17.70
N ALA A 273 5.21 -12.88 16.63
CA ALA A 273 4.58 -14.05 16.03
C ALA A 273 5.64 -15.04 15.53
N ALA A 274 5.47 -16.32 15.86
CA ALA A 274 6.35 -17.43 15.45
C ALA A 274 5.56 -18.36 14.53
N SER A 275 5.10 -17.85 13.40
CA SER A 275 4.16 -18.52 12.48
C SER A 275 4.82 -19.39 11.41
N GLY A 276 6.16 -19.41 11.36
CA GLY A 276 6.92 -20.08 10.29
C GLY A 276 6.99 -19.28 8.98
N LEU A 277 6.65 -17.98 9.02
CA LEU A 277 6.68 -17.09 7.85
C LEU A 277 7.73 -16.00 8.00
N GLN A 278 8.50 -15.74 6.93
CA GLN A 278 9.36 -14.56 6.81
C GLN A 278 8.59 -13.35 6.33
N SER A 279 7.64 -13.53 5.38
CA SER A 279 6.79 -12.46 4.88
C SER A 279 5.47 -12.98 4.30
N VAL A 280 4.48 -12.09 4.27
CA VAL A 280 3.23 -12.26 3.54
C VAL A 280 2.96 -10.99 2.74
N SER A 281 2.68 -11.15 1.45
CA SER A 281 2.23 -10.06 0.58
C SER A 281 0.80 -10.30 0.16
N VAL A 282 -0.10 -9.37 0.47
CA VAL A 282 -1.53 -9.43 0.13
C VAL A 282 -1.80 -8.54 -1.06
N VAL A 283 -2.56 -9.04 -2.03
CA VAL A 283 -3.04 -8.31 -3.20
C VAL A 283 -4.56 -8.17 -3.11
N SER A 284 -5.08 -6.96 -3.13
CA SER A 284 -6.52 -6.68 -3.06
C SER A 284 -6.87 -5.38 -3.78
N GLN A 285 -8.15 -5.19 -4.07
CA GLN A 285 -8.69 -3.91 -4.51
C GLN A 285 -9.06 -2.99 -3.33
N ASP A 286 -9.16 -3.55 -2.13
CA ASP A 286 -9.37 -2.83 -0.88
C ASP A 286 -8.04 -2.68 -0.15
N ASP A 287 -7.55 -1.44 -0.10
CA ASP A 287 -6.25 -1.10 0.49
C ASP A 287 -6.26 -1.32 2.01
N THR A 288 -7.38 -1.04 2.70
CA THR A 288 -7.52 -1.20 4.15
C THR A 288 -7.54 -2.67 4.56
N LEU A 289 -8.32 -3.47 3.82
CA LEU A 289 -8.38 -4.93 3.99
C LEU A 289 -6.99 -5.56 3.79
N ALA A 290 -6.28 -5.16 2.74
CA ALA A 290 -4.96 -5.72 2.44
C ALA A 290 -3.94 -5.45 3.55
N ASP A 291 -3.98 -4.25 4.17
CA ASP A 291 -3.07 -3.89 5.27
C ASP A 291 -3.33 -4.78 6.49
N ALA A 292 -4.59 -4.89 6.96
CA ALA A 292 -4.95 -5.77 8.06
C ALA A 292 -4.63 -7.25 7.77
N LEU A 293 -4.97 -7.73 6.57
CA LEU A 293 -4.75 -9.11 6.20
C LEU A 293 -3.28 -9.48 6.10
N SER A 294 -2.41 -8.57 5.65
CA SER A 294 -0.97 -8.87 5.61
C SER A 294 -0.42 -9.18 7.00
N THR A 295 -0.87 -8.46 8.03
CA THR A 295 -0.54 -8.70 9.43
C THR A 295 -1.20 -9.97 9.96
N ALA A 296 -2.52 -10.12 9.76
CA ALA A 296 -3.26 -11.30 10.23
C ALA A 296 -2.70 -12.60 9.66
N LEU A 297 -2.47 -12.67 8.35
CA LEU A 297 -1.94 -13.86 7.69
C LEU A 297 -0.51 -14.18 8.13
N PHE A 298 0.30 -13.14 8.41
CA PHE A 298 1.62 -13.34 8.98
C PHE A 298 1.53 -13.99 10.37
N VAL A 299 0.60 -13.56 11.22
CA VAL A 299 0.35 -14.15 12.54
C VAL A 299 -0.22 -15.58 12.44
N MET A 300 -1.16 -15.80 11.52
CA MET A 300 -1.83 -17.10 11.33
C MET A 300 -0.92 -18.21 10.80
N GLY A 301 0.09 -17.84 9.99
CA GLY A 301 0.91 -18.80 9.27
C GLY A 301 0.25 -19.35 8.01
N LEU A 302 1.00 -20.18 7.27
CA LEU A 302 0.59 -20.66 5.94
C LEU A 302 -0.72 -21.43 5.95
N ASP A 303 -0.84 -22.43 6.83
CA ASP A 303 -1.99 -23.35 6.82
C ASP A 303 -3.31 -22.66 7.18
N ALA A 304 -3.30 -21.85 8.25
CA ALA A 304 -4.48 -21.10 8.67
C ALA A 304 -4.80 -19.96 7.69
N GLY A 305 -3.79 -19.30 7.14
CA GLY A 305 -3.96 -18.29 6.09
C GLY A 305 -4.56 -18.87 4.81
N ALA A 306 -4.11 -20.06 4.40
CA ALA A 306 -4.70 -20.78 3.27
C ALA A 306 -6.15 -21.23 3.56
N ALA A 307 -6.47 -21.60 4.80
CA ALA A 307 -7.84 -21.90 5.20
C ALA A 307 -8.75 -20.68 5.13
N LEU A 308 -8.28 -19.51 5.59
CA LEU A 308 -9.01 -18.24 5.47
C LEU A 308 -9.27 -17.86 3.99
N TYR A 309 -8.27 -18.03 3.13
CA TYR A 309 -8.44 -17.81 1.69
C TYR A 309 -9.53 -18.72 1.10
N ARG A 310 -9.51 -20.01 1.43
CA ARG A 310 -10.50 -20.99 0.94
C ARG A 310 -11.92 -20.78 1.45
N ALA A 311 -12.08 -20.15 2.61
CA ALA A 311 -13.40 -19.77 3.12
C ALA A 311 -14.13 -18.79 2.17
N GLY A 312 -13.38 -17.93 1.45
CA GLY A 312 -13.92 -17.07 0.39
C GLY A 312 -14.71 -15.86 0.88
N ASP A 313 -14.74 -15.60 2.18
CA ASP A 313 -15.49 -14.48 2.77
C ASP A 313 -14.80 -13.13 2.56
N LEU A 314 -13.49 -13.14 2.32
CA LEU A 314 -12.66 -11.95 2.09
C LEU A 314 -12.02 -12.01 0.70
N ALA A 315 -12.04 -10.88 -0.01
CA ALA A 315 -11.54 -10.79 -1.39
C ALA A 315 -10.06 -10.38 -1.42
N PHE A 316 -9.17 -11.34 -1.47
CA PHE A 316 -7.72 -11.11 -1.55
C PHE A 316 -7.01 -12.24 -2.28
N GLU A 317 -5.80 -11.95 -2.74
CA GLU A 317 -4.78 -12.92 -3.13
C GLU A 317 -3.55 -12.73 -2.26
N ALA A 318 -2.70 -13.76 -2.13
CA ALA A 318 -1.53 -13.66 -1.27
C ALA A 318 -0.32 -14.43 -1.81
N VAL A 319 0.87 -13.92 -1.45
CA VAL A 319 2.16 -14.61 -1.58
C VAL A 319 2.72 -14.80 -0.17
N PHE A 320 3.01 -16.04 0.20
CA PHE A 320 3.61 -16.41 1.48
C PHE A 320 5.05 -16.85 1.25
N MET A 321 5.98 -16.37 2.07
CA MET A 321 7.35 -16.87 2.14
C MET A 321 7.58 -17.48 3.51
N THR A 322 7.87 -18.77 3.56
CA THR A 322 8.14 -19.51 4.80
C THR A 322 9.58 -19.32 5.28
N ASP A 323 9.87 -19.71 6.53
CA ASP A 323 11.19 -19.55 7.14
C ASP A 323 12.30 -20.34 6.41
N ASP A 324 11.94 -21.44 5.76
CA ASP A 324 12.85 -22.22 4.91
C ASP A 324 13.04 -21.63 3.49
N GLY A 325 12.40 -20.49 3.19
CA GLY A 325 12.49 -19.78 1.92
C GLY A 325 11.56 -20.34 0.83
N SER A 326 10.67 -21.29 1.14
CA SER A 326 9.66 -21.77 0.21
C SER A 326 8.62 -20.68 -0.05
N VAL A 327 8.15 -20.57 -1.31
CA VAL A 327 7.17 -19.56 -1.72
C VAL A 327 5.87 -20.25 -2.13
N TRP A 328 4.77 -19.74 -1.61
CA TRP A 328 3.41 -20.19 -1.90
C TRP A 328 2.56 -19.04 -2.37
N ILE A 329 1.77 -19.25 -3.41
CA ILE A 329 0.85 -18.22 -3.92
C ILE A 329 -0.58 -18.76 -3.96
N THR A 330 -1.54 -17.87 -3.80
CA THR A 330 -2.95 -18.19 -4.06
C THR A 330 -3.21 -18.35 -5.57
N PRO A 331 -4.21 -19.15 -5.98
CA PRO A 331 -4.48 -19.46 -7.39
C PRO A 331 -4.70 -18.23 -8.29
N GLY A 332 -5.32 -17.15 -7.77
CA GLY A 332 -5.58 -15.94 -8.56
C GLY A 332 -4.33 -15.17 -8.97
N LEU A 333 -3.18 -15.43 -8.35
CA LEU A 333 -1.89 -14.85 -8.76
C LEU A 333 -1.18 -15.66 -9.85
N ALA A 334 -1.69 -16.83 -10.23
CA ALA A 334 -1.12 -17.61 -11.32
C ALA A 334 -1.16 -16.78 -12.61
N GLY A 335 0.00 -16.46 -13.17
CA GLY A 335 0.16 -15.60 -14.34
C GLY A 335 0.37 -14.10 -14.04
N GLN A 336 0.16 -13.65 -12.79
CA GLN A 336 0.51 -12.29 -12.33
C GLN A 336 1.80 -12.29 -11.50
N TYR A 337 2.09 -13.37 -10.79
CA TYR A 337 3.33 -13.57 -10.04
C TYR A 337 4.44 -14.10 -10.93
N GLN A 338 5.64 -13.54 -10.81
CA GLN A 338 6.85 -13.98 -11.50
C GLN A 338 8.02 -14.05 -10.51
N SER A 339 8.81 -15.12 -10.59
CA SER A 339 10.01 -15.33 -9.77
C SER A 339 10.98 -16.26 -10.48
N ASP A 340 12.27 -16.06 -10.26
CA ASP A 340 13.32 -17.02 -10.63
C ASP A 340 13.42 -18.17 -9.62
N ARG A 341 12.79 -18.05 -8.45
CA ARG A 341 12.69 -19.11 -7.43
C ARG A 341 11.50 -20.03 -7.72
N PRO A 342 11.60 -21.33 -7.42
CA PRO A 342 10.45 -22.21 -7.44
C PRO A 342 9.37 -21.71 -6.47
N TYR A 343 8.12 -21.83 -6.89
CA TYR A 343 6.97 -21.54 -6.03
C TYR A 343 5.88 -22.58 -6.21
N GLN A 344 5.00 -22.66 -5.24
CA GLN A 344 3.86 -23.56 -5.22
C GLN A 344 2.56 -22.76 -5.24
N VAL A 345 1.54 -23.31 -5.89
CA VAL A 345 0.18 -22.73 -5.90
C VAL A 345 -0.65 -23.47 -4.88
N LEU A 346 -1.27 -22.72 -3.97
CA LEU A 346 -2.19 -23.29 -2.99
C LEU A 346 -3.34 -24.00 -3.71
N GLN A 347 -3.73 -25.14 -3.19
CA GLN A 347 -4.90 -25.86 -3.71
C GLN A 347 -6.17 -25.08 -3.30
N PRO A 348 -7.16 -25.00 -4.19
CA PRO A 348 -8.44 -24.33 -3.94
C PRO A 348 -9.19 -24.87 -2.72
#